data_7d61ea7cb380aa171eaf28c864a787f2
#
_entry.id   7d61ea7cb380aa171eaf28c864a787f2
#
_cell.length_a   1.000
_cell.length_b   1.000
_cell.length_c   1.000
_cell.angle_alpha   90.00
_cell.angle_beta   90.00
_cell.angle_gamma   90.00
#
_symmetry.space_group_name_H-M   'P 1'
#
loop_
_entity.id
_entity.type
_entity.pdbx_description
1 polymer ?
#
loop_
_entity_poly.entity_id
_entity_poly.type
_entity_poly.pdbx_seq_one_letter_code
_entity_poly.pdbx_strand_id
1 'polypeptide(L)'
;MDKDSQPILDGKNNQKSPRKNPLPPLKSNQKNIFRGLFVYLILVIVSLFVYYNLSNFTSGQKKEIPITQIAQEIKDGTVQKIEVQGENLTVFLQNGSQETSRLEPGESVFSTLKDLGANPDSVEIQVLSQSSLSLWVNIILQVVPLLLIVLFFLFMFRQAQSAGNSLFSFAKSRAKLFTKDKPQVKFADAAGVEEAKKELGEVVEFLKHPQKFRALGAKIPKGVLLVGPPGTGKTLLARAVAGEAGVPFYWIAGSEFMEMLVGVGASRVRDLFDDAKKSAPSIIFIDELDAIGRQRGAGLGGGHDEREQTLNQILVEMDGFDPNVNVIVVAATNRPDILDPALLRPGRFDRRVVLDLPDLEGRKGIIKIHMKGKPIAPEVNIDKIARRTVGFSGADIENMMNEAAILAARLNKKIIEPVDLEESATKVKLGPEKRRLQSDEERRMIAYHEAGHAVATFYLPHLDPVHRISIVSRGLSLGYTMVPPATDRYNETQTRLLEIITSMLGGRAAEELKFNEQTVGASSDIERATEIAREMVCHFGMSKLGPIMLGRKEELIFLGRDFSEQKNYSEMMAAKIDAEIEKIILGSLEKARKILKEHPDKLALIAETLVKNETIEGEEFEALMKK
;
A
#
# COMPACT_ATOMS: atom_id res chain seq x y z
N MET A 1 -78.87 -3.67 0.88
CA MET A 1 -79.33 -4.72 1.82
C MET A 1 -78.07 -5.42 2.27
N ASP A 2 -77.59 -4.95 3.31
CA ASP A 2 -77.54 -5.49 4.69
C ASP A 2 -76.40 -6.48 4.87
N LYS A 3 -75.52 -6.05 5.62
CA LYS A 3 -75.15 -6.15 7.05
C LYS A 3 -74.11 -7.19 7.38
N ASP A 4 -73.07 -6.67 7.96
CA ASP A 4 -72.49 -7.05 9.26
C ASP A 4 -71.87 -8.45 9.45
N SER A 5 -70.61 -8.50 9.71
CA SER A 5 -70.09 -8.76 11.07
C SER A 5 -68.59 -8.94 11.09
N GLN A 6 -67.90 -8.06 11.83
CA GLN A 6 -66.61 -8.36 12.42
C GLN A 6 -66.72 -9.40 13.53
N PRO A 7 -65.67 -10.12 13.86
CA PRO A 7 -65.17 -9.94 15.21
C PRO A 7 -63.65 -9.70 15.33
N ILE A 8 -63.37 -8.86 16.26
CA ILE A 8 -62.14 -8.55 16.99
C ILE A 8 -61.37 -9.81 17.43
N LEU A 9 -60.05 -9.87 17.23
CA LEU A 9 -59.16 -10.60 18.12
C LEU A 9 -57.78 -9.94 18.19
N ASP A 10 -57.40 -9.64 19.42
CA ASP A 10 -56.11 -9.20 19.92
C ASP A 10 -54.91 -9.95 19.34
N GLY A 11 -53.92 -9.22 18.85
CA GLY A 11 -52.62 -9.75 18.48
C GLY A 11 -51.51 -8.78 18.88
N LYS A 12 -50.90 -9.01 20.03
CA LYS A 12 -49.78 -8.27 20.60
C LYS A 12 -48.67 -7.98 19.57
N ASN A 13 -48.56 -6.73 19.23
CA ASN A 13 -47.49 -6.17 18.41
C ASN A 13 -46.19 -6.10 19.23
N ASN A 14 -45.33 -7.10 19.09
CA ASN A 14 -43.99 -7.12 19.65
C ASN A 14 -43.03 -6.46 18.64
N GLN A 15 -43.12 -5.14 18.52
CA GLN A 15 -42.06 -4.35 17.86
C GLN A 15 -40.81 -4.37 18.74
N LYS A 16 -39.86 -5.25 18.40
CA LYS A 16 -38.46 -5.14 18.85
C LYS A 16 -37.89 -3.89 18.21
N SER A 17 -37.72 -2.84 19.01
CA SER A 17 -36.90 -1.66 18.67
C SER A 17 -35.50 -2.08 18.20
N PRO A 18 -34.93 -1.41 17.19
CA PRO A 18 -33.55 -1.70 16.76
C PRO A 18 -32.61 -1.38 17.93
N ARG A 19 -31.82 -2.38 18.34
CA ARG A 19 -30.73 -2.22 19.29
C ARG A 19 -29.76 -1.16 18.73
N LYS A 20 -29.74 0.00 19.36
CA LYS A 20 -28.69 0.99 19.18
C LYS A 20 -27.37 0.33 19.60
N ASN A 21 -26.49 0.06 18.64
CA ASN A 21 -25.10 -0.26 18.94
C ASN A 21 -24.53 0.88 19.79
N PRO A 22 -23.90 0.59 20.93
CA PRO A 22 -23.21 1.63 21.69
C PRO A 22 -22.07 2.18 20.82
N LEU A 23 -22.12 3.50 20.59
CA LEU A 23 -20.99 4.24 20.00
C LEU A 23 -19.71 3.91 20.79
N PRO A 24 -18.57 3.72 20.14
CA PRO A 24 -17.31 3.51 20.84
C PRO A 24 -17.06 4.69 21.77
N PRO A 25 -16.57 4.45 23.01
CA PRO A 25 -16.33 5.53 23.95
C PRO A 25 -15.35 6.52 23.34
N LEU A 26 -15.78 7.78 23.21
CA LEU A 26 -14.92 8.91 22.91
C LEU A 26 -13.81 8.93 23.97
N LYS A 27 -12.63 8.43 23.61
CA LYS A 27 -11.44 8.53 24.45
C LYS A 27 -11.19 10.01 24.70
N SER A 28 -11.51 10.42 25.90
CA SER A 28 -11.51 11.79 26.35
C SER A 28 -10.15 12.45 26.15
N ASN A 29 -10.13 13.47 25.34
CA ASN A 29 -9.07 14.48 25.26
C ASN A 29 -8.94 15.30 26.57
N GLN A 30 -9.79 15.04 27.58
CA GLN A 30 -9.79 15.74 28.87
C GLN A 30 -8.47 15.57 29.63
N LYS A 31 -7.80 14.41 29.58
CA LYS A 31 -6.50 14.25 30.25
C LYS A 31 -5.40 15.18 29.72
N ASN A 32 -5.46 15.56 28.46
CA ASN A 32 -4.47 16.46 27.87
C ASN A 32 -4.77 17.94 28.20
N ILE A 33 -6.03 18.30 28.35
CA ILE A 33 -6.45 19.67 28.75
C ILE A 33 -6.03 19.94 30.22
N PHE A 34 -6.29 19.01 31.13
CA PHE A 34 -5.84 19.13 32.52
C PHE A 34 -4.32 19.17 32.66
N ARG A 35 -3.58 18.45 31.84
CA ARG A 35 -2.11 18.52 31.81
C ARG A 35 -1.58 19.87 31.33
N GLY A 36 -2.19 20.45 30.31
CA GLY A 36 -1.86 21.79 29.82
C GLY A 36 -2.15 22.85 30.89
N LEU A 37 -3.32 22.78 31.52
CA LEU A 37 -3.72 23.70 32.59
C LEU A 37 -2.79 23.66 33.80
N PHE A 38 -2.31 22.46 34.17
CA PHE A 38 -1.34 22.27 35.26
C PHE A 38 0.02 22.92 34.96
N VAL A 39 0.52 22.84 33.74
CA VAL A 39 1.76 23.50 33.30
C VAL A 39 1.61 25.03 33.33
N TYR A 40 0.47 25.57 32.87
CA TYR A 40 0.19 27.00 32.94
C TYR A 40 0.09 27.48 34.39
N LEU A 41 -0.53 26.70 35.28
CA LEU A 41 -0.62 27.05 36.70
C LEU A 41 0.78 27.14 37.34
N ILE A 42 1.67 26.20 37.06
CA ILE A 42 3.07 26.24 37.57
C ILE A 42 3.81 27.45 37.02
N LEU A 43 3.68 27.78 35.73
CA LEU A 43 4.30 28.96 35.15
C LEU A 43 3.82 30.25 35.79
N VAL A 44 2.53 30.36 36.09
CA VAL A 44 1.96 31.49 36.79
C VAL A 44 2.51 31.61 38.20
N ILE A 45 2.60 30.50 38.94
CA ILE A 45 3.16 30.47 40.30
C ILE A 45 4.65 30.87 40.31
N VAL A 46 5.43 30.37 39.38
CA VAL A 46 6.86 30.72 39.22
C VAL A 46 7.00 32.21 38.85
N SER A 47 6.17 32.72 37.94
CA SER A 47 6.17 34.11 37.53
C SER A 47 5.82 35.04 38.71
N LEU A 48 4.79 34.69 39.50
CA LEU A 48 4.42 35.44 40.72
C LEU A 48 5.53 35.40 41.78
N PHE A 49 6.22 34.27 41.92
CA PHE A 49 7.36 34.12 42.82
C PHE A 49 8.54 35.00 42.40
N VAL A 50 8.88 35.01 41.12
CA VAL A 50 9.93 35.89 40.57
C VAL A 50 9.56 37.35 40.75
N TYR A 51 8.30 37.72 40.45
CA TYR A 51 7.80 39.07 40.63
C TYR A 51 7.86 39.52 42.09
N TYR A 52 7.44 38.67 43.03
CA TYR A 52 7.50 38.94 44.47
C TYR A 52 8.94 39.15 44.96
N ASN A 53 9.88 38.30 44.53
CA ASN A 53 11.29 38.46 44.92
C ASN A 53 11.92 39.73 44.28
N LEU A 54 11.56 40.03 43.03
CA LEU A 54 12.04 41.25 42.36
C LEU A 54 11.48 42.51 42.99
N SER A 55 10.22 42.52 43.41
CA SER A 55 9.59 43.67 44.07
C SER A 55 10.17 43.93 45.45
N ASN A 56 10.55 42.87 46.19
CA ASN A 56 11.24 43.02 47.46
C ASN A 56 12.70 43.53 47.32
N PHE A 57 13.33 43.27 46.17
CA PHE A 57 14.66 43.81 45.86
C PHE A 57 14.63 45.29 45.45
N THR A 58 13.50 45.77 44.95
CA THR A 58 13.31 47.15 44.49
C THR A 58 12.62 48.07 45.52
N SER A 59 12.09 47.53 46.65
CA SER A 59 11.52 48.34 47.72
C SER A 59 12.66 49.03 48.47
N GLY A 60 12.79 50.32 48.20
CA GLY A 60 13.71 51.33 48.62
C GLY A 60 14.70 51.03 49.73
N GLN A 61 15.96 51.27 49.47
CA GLN A 61 17.01 51.36 50.52
C GLN A 61 16.54 52.35 51.59
N LYS A 62 16.03 51.82 52.69
CA LYS A 62 15.85 52.65 53.91
C LYS A 62 17.26 53.07 54.28
N LYS A 63 17.45 54.35 54.44
CA LYS A 63 18.75 54.96 54.79
C LYS A 63 19.18 54.42 56.16
N GLU A 64 20.22 53.65 56.22
CA GLU A 64 20.78 53.10 57.47
C GLU A 64 21.69 54.18 58.05
N ILE A 65 21.41 54.61 59.27
CA ILE A 65 22.16 55.65 59.97
C ILE A 65 22.74 55.08 61.27
N PRO A 66 23.91 55.58 61.72
CA PRO A 66 24.48 55.17 62.97
C PRO A 66 23.63 55.63 64.14
N ILE A 67 23.60 54.82 65.20
CA ILE A 67 22.80 55.07 66.41
C ILE A 67 23.15 56.40 67.08
N THR A 68 24.40 56.91 66.94
CA THR A 68 24.87 58.24 67.43
C THR A 68 24.14 59.39 66.72
N GLN A 69 23.79 59.17 65.46
CA GLN A 69 23.02 60.19 64.73
C GLN A 69 21.56 60.22 65.21
N ILE A 70 20.97 59.08 65.52
CA ILE A 70 19.64 58.95 66.11
C ILE A 70 19.62 59.70 67.44
N ALA A 71 20.67 59.53 68.28
CA ALA A 71 20.79 60.25 69.57
C ALA A 71 20.86 61.78 69.36
N GLN A 72 21.49 62.25 68.28
CA GLN A 72 21.54 63.63 67.92
C GLN A 72 20.16 64.17 67.46
N GLU A 73 19.48 63.40 66.61
CA GLU A 73 18.12 63.77 66.09
C GLU A 73 17.06 63.75 67.21
N ILE A 74 17.22 62.91 68.24
CA ILE A 74 16.38 62.97 69.43
C ILE A 74 16.64 64.26 70.21
N LYS A 75 17.91 64.73 70.36
CA LYS A 75 18.26 66.00 71.01
C LYS A 75 17.73 67.19 70.26
N ASP A 76 17.71 67.09 68.93
CA ASP A 76 17.21 68.18 68.06
C ASP A 76 15.67 68.14 67.93
N GLY A 77 14.99 67.20 68.58
CA GLY A 77 13.52 67.10 68.65
C GLY A 77 12.86 66.76 67.32
N THR A 78 13.59 66.14 66.38
CA THR A 78 13.11 65.80 65.04
C THR A 78 12.51 64.38 64.97
N VAL A 79 12.70 63.54 65.97
CA VAL A 79 12.20 62.15 66.05
C VAL A 79 10.79 62.15 66.63
N GLN A 80 9.86 61.49 65.96
CA GLN A 80 8.48 61.35 66.40
C GLN A 80 8.28 60.01 67.20
N LYS A 81 8.79 58.91 66.66
CA LYS A 81 8.59 57.59 67.22
C LYS A 81 9.76 56.63 66.86
N ILE A 82 10.10 55.72 67.74
CA ILE A 82 11.07 54.64 67.48
C ILE A 82 10.40 53.33 67.68
N GLU A 83 10.42 52.48 66.65
CA GLU A 83 9.99 51.08 66.72
C GLU A 83 11.22 50.12 66.81
N VAL A 84 11.21 49.26 67.81
CA VAL A 84 12.27 48.36 68.09
C VAL A 84 11.79 46.90 67.74
N GLN A 85 12.40 46.30 66.76
CA GLN A 85 12.08 44.93 66.41
C GLN A 85 13.34 44.05 66.44
N GLY A 86 13.55 43.37 67.57
CA GLY A 86 14.81 42.66 67.79
C GLY A 86 15.99 43.64 67.91
N GLU A 87 16.99 43.51 67.07
CA GLU A 87 18.16 44.37 66.99
C GLU A 87 17.96 45.58 66.04
N ASN A 88 16.88 45.59 65.27
CA ASN A 88 16.63 46.64 64.31
C ASN A 88 15.76 47.76 64.89
N LEU A 89 16.20 48.98 64.70
CA LEU A 89 15.50 50.23 65.10
C LEU A 89 14.95 50.87 63.81
N THR A 90 13.68 51.21 63.80
CA THR A 90 13.09 52.07 62.79
C THR A 90 12.68 53.34 63.43
N VAL A 91 13.29 54.47 63.02
CA VAL A 91 13.06 55.80 63.50
C VAL A 91 12.14 56.55 62.55
N PHE A 92 11.06 57.07 63.06
CA PHE A 92 10.13 57.89 62.30
C PHE A 92 10.38 59.38 62.67
N LEU A 93 10.75 60.13 61.67
CA LEU A 93 11.01 61.56 61.82
C LEU A 93 9.72 62.37 61.59
N GLN A 94 9.65 63.55 62.20
CA GLN A 94 8.47 64.47 62.06
C GLN A 94 8.19 64.91 60.62
N ASN A 95 9.17 64.83 59.73
CA ASN A 95 9.03 65.16 58.29
C ASN A 95 8.43 63.97 57.48
N GLY A 96 8.05 62.87 58.13
CA GLY A 96 7.49 61.63 57.50
C GLY A 96 8.52 60.67 56.90
N SER A 97 9.82 60.97 56.99
CA SER A 97 10.85 60.04 56.53
C SER A 97 11.13 58.93 57.56
N GLN A 98 11.56 57.74 57.07
CA GLN A 98 11.94 56.64 57.93
C GLN A 98 13.42 56.37 57.78
N GLU A 99 14.12 56.27 58.90
CA GLU A 99 15.51 55.88 58.92
C GLU A 99 15.67 54.56 59.76
N THR A 100 16.67 53.77 59.45
CA THR A 100 16.88 52.50 60.15
C THR A 100 18.26 52.50 60.80
N SER A 101 18.36 51.93 61.96
CA SER A 101 19.64 51.64 62.62
C SER A 101 19.63 50.31 63.28
N ARG A 102 20.78 49.87 63.74
CA ARG A 102 20.93 48.53 64.36
C ARG A 102 21.56 48.71 65.73
N LEU A 103 20.97 48.01 66.70
CA LEU A 103 21.53 47.89 68.04
C LEU A 103 22.53 46.72 68.15
N GLU A 104 23.50 46.85 69.06
CA GLU A 104 24.35 45.71 69.37
C GLU A 104 23.55 44.61 70.09
N PRO A 105 23.86 43.32 69.80
CA PRO A 105 23.13 42.22 70.42
C PRO A 105 23.20 42.26 71.95
N GLY A 106 22.03 42.33 72.57
CA GLY A 106 21.89 42.32 74.02
C GLY A 106 21.84 43.70 74.72
N GLU A 107 21.99 44.78 73.98
CA GLU A 107 21.84 46.13 74.54
C GLU A 107 20.39 46.60 74.48
N SER A 108 20.01 47.43 75.51
CA SER A 108 18.69 48.08 75.54
C SER A 108 18.76 49.42 74.87
N VAL A 109 17.78 49.75 74.01
CA VAL A 109 17.65 51.07 73.34
C VAL A 109 17.69 52.19 74.37
N PHE A 110 17.06 52.01 75.54
CA PHE A 110 17.03 52.98 76.61
C PHE A 110 18.43 53.25 77.20
N SER A 111 19.24 52.19 77.45
CA SER A 111 20.60 52.36 77.96
C SER A 111 21.50 53.04 76.95
N THR A 112 21.48 52.58 75.72
CA THR A 112 22.33 53.08 74.63
C THR A 112 22.05 54.55 74.29
N LEU A 113 20.78 54.97 74.22
CA LEU A 113 20.41 56.35 73.98
C LEU A 113 20.79 57.24 75.18
N LYS A 114 20.65 56.76 76.42
CA LYS A 114 21.04 57.52 77.64
C LYS A 114 22.54 57.70 77.72
N ASP A 115 23.34 56.64 77.40
CA ASP A 115 24.81 56.72 77.39
C ASP A 115 25.34 57.71 76.32
N LEU A 116 24.60 57.86 75.22
CA LEU A 116 24.86 58.83 74.16
C LEU A 116 24.31 60.25 74.50
N GLY A 117 23.74 60.40 75.70
CA GLY A 117 23.29 61.70 76.22
C GLY A 117 21.99 62.17 75.61
N ALA A 118 21.20 61.30 74.97
CA ALA A 118 19.83 61.64 74.55
C ALA A 118 18.84 61.25 75.67
N ASN A 119 17.73 62.02 75.79
CA ASN A 119 16.70 61.67 76.77
C ASN A 119 15.65 60.72 76.12
N PRO A 120 15.63 59.43 76.46
CA PRO A 120 14.71 58.49 75.83
C PRO A 120 13.24 58.75 76.22
N ASP A 121 12.95 59.49 77.30
CA ASP A 121 11.60 59.75 77.72
C ASP A 121 10.92 60.84 76.83
N SER A 122 11.67 61.52 75.96
CA SER A 122 11.15 62.55 75.08
C SER A 122 10.55 61.99 73.76
N VAL A 123 10.67 60.70 73.51
CA VAL A 123 10.25 60.01 72.26
C VAL A 123 9.47 58.77 72.57
N GLU A 124 8.40 58.52 71.84
CA GLU A 124 7.64 57.27 71.99
C GLU A 124 8.44 56.07 71.46
N ILE A 125 8.77 55.09 72.32
CA ILE A 125 9.50 53.89 71.97
C ILE A 125 8.54 52.71 72.07
N GLN A 126 8.25 52.06 70.93
CA GLN A 126 7.45 50.82 70.86
C GLN A 126 8.32 49.61 70.58
N VAL A 127 8.24 48.60 71.45
CA VAL A 127 8.92 47.29 71.20
C VAL A 127 7.94 46.33 70.61
N LEU A 128 8.20 45.90 69.36
CA LEU A 128 7.39 44.93 68.64
C LEU A 128 7.94 43.53 68.86
N SER A 129 7.09 42.58 69.28
CA SER A 129 7.48 41.19 69.41
C SER A 129 7.66 40.54 68.04
N GLN A 130 8.73 39.81 67.86
CA GLN A 130 8.96 39.00 66.67
C GLN A 130 7.99 37.81 66.67
N SER A 131 6.95 37.82 65.82
CA SER A 131 6.03 36.70 65.73
C SER A 131 6.72 35.53 65.01
N SER A 132 6.76 34.37 65.64
CA SER A 132 7.31 33.13 65.02
C SER A 132 6.59 32.72 63.74
N LEU A 133 5.39 33.24 63.52
CA LEU A 133 4.59 32.99 62.31
C LEU A 133 5.27 33.57 61.05
N SER A 134 5.95 34.69 61.15
CA SER A 134 6.61 35.33 60.01
C SER A 134 7.81 34.55 59.49
N LEU A 135 8.52 33.83 60.39
CA LEU A 135 9.65 32.97 60.03
C LEU A 135 9.18 31.76 59.22
N TRP A 136 8.09 31.12 59.69
CA TRP A 136 7.54 29.94 58.97
C TRP A 136 6.94 30.33 57.61
N VAL A 137 6.27 31.48 57.51
CA VAL A 137 5.75 31.98 56.23
C VAL A 137 6.89 32.24 55.25
N ASN A 138 8.00 32.84 55.67
CA ASN A 138 9.16 33.10 54.81
C ASN A 138 9.82 31.80 54.34
N ILE A 139 9.96 30.81 55.21
CA ILE A 139 10.51 29.49 54.86
C ILE A 139 9.59 28.77 53.84
N ILE A 140 8.28 28.78 54.03
CA ILE A 140 7.31 28.19 53.13
C ILE A 140 7.37 28.87 51.76
N LEU A 141 7.40 30.21 51.72
CA LEU A 141 7.50 30.98 50.48
C LEU A 141 8.78 30.74 49.67
N GLN A 142 9.88 30.37 50.33
CA GLN A 142 11.15 30.04 49.68
C GLN A 142 11.24 28.58 49.24
N VAL A 143 10.77 27.63 50.08
CA VAL A 143 10.94 26.20 49.88
C VAL A 143 9.90 25.63 48.88
N VAL A 144 8.65 26.07 48.98
CA VAL A 144 7.56 25.55 48.14
C VAL A 144 7.81 25.77 46.63
N PRO A 145 8.25 26.93 46.12
CA PRO A 145 8.56 27.09 44.70
C PRO A 145 9.72 26.23 44.25
N LEU A 146 10.76 26.06 45.08
CA LEU A 146 11.88 25.19 44.74
C LEU A 146 11.41 23.71 44.59
N LEU A 147 10.55 23.27 45.49
CA LEU A 147 9.97 21.93 45.47
C LEU A 147 9.07 21.71 44.26
N LEU A 148 8.30 22.75 43.87
CA LEU A 148 7.49 22.73 42.66
C LEU A 148 8.35 22.67 41.37
N ILE A 149 9.49 23.35 41.35
CA ILE A 149 10.43 23.31 40.21
C ILE A 149 11.02 21.90 40.09
N VAL A 150 11.44 21.26 41.21
CA VAL A 150 11.94 19.90 41.19
C VAL A 150 10.87 18.90 40.74
N LEU A 151 9.64 19.02 41.23
CA LEU A 151 8.50 18.21 40.78
C LEU A 151 8.19 18.42 39.28
N PHE A 152 8.29 19.65 38.80
CA PHE A 152 8.12 19.96 37.38
C PHE A 152 9.17 19.27 36.50
N PHE A 153 10.45 19.33 36.90
CA PHE A 153 11.52 18.65 36.18
C PHE A 153 11.36 17.12 36.23
N LEU A 154 10.99 16.54 37.37
CA LEU A 154 10.71 15.10 37.48
C LEU A 154 9.52 14.68 36.60
N PHE A 155 8.47 15.50 36.53
CA PHE A 155 7.34 15.28 35.65
C PHE A 155 7.76 15.37 34.17
N MET A 156 8.53 16.38 33.79
CA MET A 156 9.04 16.57 32.43
C MET A 156 9.98 15.43 32.00
N PHE A 157 10.82 14.95 32.92
CA PHE A 157 11.70 13.80 32.66
C PHE A 157 10.89 12.51 32.44
N ARG A 158 9.85 12.28 33.23
CA ARG A 158 8.93 11.15 33.04
C ARG A 158 8.15 11.23 31.73
N GLN A 159 7.79 12.43 31.30
CA GLN A 159 7.10 12.66 30.03
C GLN A 159 8.06 12.51 28.84
N ALA A 160 9.30 12.95 28.95
CA ALA A 160 10.34 12.76 27.94
C ALA A 160 10.68 11.28 27.73
N GLN A 161 10.75 10.47 28.81
CA GLN A 161 10.91 9.01 28.69
C GLN A 161 9.73 8.33 27.98
N SER A 162 8.49 8.81 28.18
CA SER A 162 7.31 8.30 27.48
C SER A 162 7.29 8.69 25.99
N ALA A 163 7.78 9.87 25.63
CA ALA A 163 7.91 10.33 24.24
C ALA A 163 9.06 9.60 23.51
N GLY A 164 10.17 9.31 24.19
CA GLY A 164 11.28 8.54 23.64
C GLY A 164 10.85 7.12 23.23
N ASN A 165 10.03 6.43 24.02
CA ASN A 165 9.51 5.10 23.69
C ASN A 165 8.58 5.09 22.46
N SER A 166 7.90 6.18 22.15
CA SER A 166 7.07 6.27 20.93
C SER A 166 7.91 6.43 19.67
N LEU A 167 9.02 7.13 19.72
CA LEU A 167 9.95 7.27 18.58
C LEU A 167 10.63 5.93 18.25
N PHE A 168 11.00 5.14 19.24
CA PHE A 168 11.55 3.78 19.03
C PHE A 168 10.49 2.78 18.55
N SER A 169 9.20 2.98 18.80
CA SER A 169 8.15 2.11 18.30
C SER A 169 7.87 2.26 16.79
N PHE A 170 8.24 3.38 16.15
CA PHE A 170 8.16 3.56 14.70
C PHE A 170 9.16 2.68 13.93
N ALA A 171 10.26 2.32 14.54
CA ALA A 171 11.29 1.47 13.93
C ALA A 171 10.96 -0.03 13.99
N LYS A 172 10.00 -0.46 14.82
CA LYS A 172 9.65 -1.89 14.93
C LYS A 172 8.99 -2.41 13.65
N SER A 173 9.38 -3.60 13.25
CA SER A 173 8.78 -4.32 12.13
C SER A 173 7.25 -4.42 12.28
N ARG A 174 6.50 -4.06 11.22
CA ARG A 174 5.05 -4.25 11.11
C ARG A 174 4.69 -5.60 10.49
N ALA A 175 5.65 -6.53 10.43
CA ALA A 175 5.43 -7.85 9.84
C ALA A 175 4.20 -8.52 10.46
N LYS A 176 3.30 -9.01 9.61
CA LYS A 176 2.12 -9.74 10.06
C LYS A 176 2.52 -11.18 10.33
N LEU A 177 2.52 -11.56 11.60
CA LEU A 177 2.70 -12.94 12.01
C LEU A 177 1.41 -13.72 11.77
N PHE A 178 1.45 -14.73 10.92
CA PHE A 178 0.38 -15.72 10.77
C PHE A 178 0.69 -16.91 11.68
N THR A 179 0.03 -16.96 12.84
CA THR A 179 0.13 -18.07 13.81
C THR A 179 -0.83 -19.21 13.48
N LYS A 180 -0.65 -20.35 14.12
CA LYS A 180 -1.44 -21.59 13.92
C LYS A 180 -2.95 -21.45 14.14
N ASP A 181 -3.42 -20.37 14.75
CA ASP A 181 -4.84 -20.16 15.11
C ASP A 181 -5.74 -19.68 13.94
N LYS A 182 -5.15 -19.43 12.74
CA LYS A 182 -5.93 -19.12 11.53
C LYS A 182 -5.96 -20.32 10.61
N PRO A 183 -7.04 -20.53 9.81
CA PRO A 183 -7.12 -21.62 8.86
C PRO A 183 -5.90 -21.58 7.94
N GLN A 184 -5.09 -22.64 8.01
CA GLN A 184 -3.85 -22.76 7.27
C GLN A 184 -4.18 -23.10 5.82
N VAL A 185 -3.73 -22.27 4.89
CA VAL A 185 -3.77 -22.56 3.45
C VAL A 185 -2.80 -23.70 3.18
N LYS A 186 -3.24 -24.73 2.43
CA LYS A 186 -2.43 -25.89 2.03
C LYS A 186 -2.24 -25.94 0.52
N PHE A 187 -1.36 -26.82 0.05
CA PHE A 187 -1.15 -27.06 -1.39
C PHE A 187 -2.43 -27.50 -2.14
N ALA A 188 -3.38 -28.10 -1.44
CA ALA A 188 -4.69 -28.44 -2.00
C ALA A 188 -5.55 -27.23 -2.37
N ASP A 189 -5.27 -26.06 -1.77
CA ASP A 189 -5.99 -24.81 -2.03
C ASP A 189 -5.38 -24.00 -3.19
N ALA A 190 -4.22 -24.43 -3.71
CA ALA A 190 -3.60 -23.88 -4.89
C ALA A 190 -3.72 -24.89 -6.05
N ALA A 191 -4.10 -24.46 -7.23
CA ALA A 191 -4.18 -25.30 -8.43
C ALA A 191 -3.47 -24.63 -9.61
N GLY A 192 -3.08 -25.41 -10.61
CA GLY A 192 -2.45 -24.91 -11.85
C GLY A 192 -0.99 -24.49 -11.71
N VAL A 193 -0.31 -24.97 -10.67
CA VAL A 193 1.11 -24.69 -10.37
C VAL A 193 1.82 -25.95 -9.87
N GLU A 194 1.58 -27.08 -10.53
CA GLU A 194 2.03 -28.40 -10.03
C GLU A 194 3.55 -28.54 -9.99
N GLU A 195 4.27 -28.00 -10.99
CA GLU A 195 5.74 -27.97 -11.01
C GLU A 195 6.27 -27.15 -9.84
N ALA A 196 5.72 -25.96 -9.63
CA ALA A 196 6.11 -25.10 -8.51
C ALA A 196 5.81 -25.75 -7.15
N LYS A 197 4.69 -26.47 -7.02
CA LYS A 197 4.37 -27.24 -5.80
C LYS A 197 5.38 -28.36 -5.56
N LYS A 198 5.83 -29.04 -6.62
CA LYS A 198 6.82 -30.11 -6.52
C LYS A 198 8.16 -29.54 -6.02
N GLU A 199 8.64 -28.44 -6.61
CA GLU A 199 9.88 -27.79 -6.18
C GLU A 199 9.78 -27.26 -4.73
N LEU A 200 8.66 -26.64 -4.38
CA LEU A 200 8.45 -26.13 -3.02
C LEU A 200 8.14 -27.25 -2.02
N GLY A 201 7.71 -28.41 -2.46
CA GLY A 201 7.55 -29.61 -1.65
C GLY A 201 8.88 -30.06 -1.01
N GLU A 202 10.01 -29.87 -1.71
CA GLU A 202 11.34 -30.11 -1.14
C GLU A 202 11.65 -29.15 0.01
N VAL A 203 11.23 -27.87 -0.13
CA VAL A 203 11.38 -26.84 0.92
C VAL A 203 10.55 -27.21 2.15
N VAL A 204 9.32 -27.71 1.93
CA VAL A 204 8.44 -28.19 3.01
C VAL A 204 9.07 -29.40 3.72
N GLU A 205 9.55 -30.39 2.96
CA GLU A 205 10.19 -31.57 3.54
C GLU A 205 11.43 -31.19 4.35
N PHE A 206 12.20 -30.24 3.84
CA PHE A 206 13.36 -29.70 4.53
C PHE A 206 12.99 -29.05 5.88
N LEU A 207 11.95 -28.20 5.91
CA LEU A 207 11.48 -27.54 7.15
C LEU A 207 10.95 -28.55 8.16
N LYS A 208 10.31 -29.65 7.70
CA LYS A 208 9.81 -30.75 8.53
C LYS A 208 10.92 -31.65 9.07
N HIS A 209 11.90 -31.99 8.23
CA HIS A 209 12.91 -33.00 8.52
C HIS A 209 14.35 -32.53 8.20
N PRO A 210 14.85 -31.45 8.82
CA PRO A 210 16.15 -30.85 8.47
C PRO A 210 17.34 -31.80 8.70
N GLN A 211 17.23 -32.72 9.66
CA GLN A 211 18.30 -33.66 9.99
C GLN A 211 18.57 -34.69 8.88
N LYS A 212 17.52 -35.10 8.13
CA LYS A 212 17.66 -36.04 7.00
C LYS A 212 18.58 -35.50 5.91
N PHE A 213 18.44 -34.22 5.60
CA PHE A 213 19.23 -33.52 4.57
C PHE A 213 20.66 -33.23 5.02
N ARG A 214 20.81 -32.83 6.30
CA ARG A 214 22.14 -32.60 6.90
C ARG A 214 23.00 -33.86 6.97
N ALA A 215 22.39 -35.01 7.28
CA ALA A 215 23.10 -36.28 7.35
C ALA A 215 23.73 -36.71 6.00
N LEU A 216 23.16 -36.23 4.89
CA LEU A 216 23.67 -36.44 3.54
C LEU A 216 24.57 -35.29 3.03
N GLY A 217 24.87 -34.30 3.89
CA GLY A 217 25.68 -33.14 3.52
C GLY A 217 24.99 -32.14 2.58
N ALA A 218 23.67 -32.25 2.39
CA ALA A 218 22.91 -31.34 1.53
C ALA A 218 22.86 -29.95 2.16
N LYS A 219 23.13 -28.92 1.35
CA LYS A 219 22.97 -27.51 1.76
C LYS A 219 21.52 -27.10 1.57
N ILE A 220 20.99 -26.42 2.58
CA ILE A 220 19.65 -25.87 2.58
C ILE A 220 19.61 -24.64 1.67
N PRO A 221 18.59 -24.46 0.82
CA PRO A 221 18.39 -23.19 0.15
C PRO A 221 18.03 -22.13 1.20
N LYS A 222 18.80 -21.04 1.25
CA LYS A 222 18.51 -19.93 2.17
C LYS A 222 17.34 -19.09 1.69
N GLY A 223 17.18 -18.97 0.36
CA GLY A 223 16.15 -18.19 -0.25
C GLY A 223 15.54 -18.79 -1.49
N VAL A 224 14.24 -18.59 -1.65
CA VAL A 224 13.46 -19.00 -2.82
C VAL A 224 12.81 -17.76 -3.42
N LEU A 225 13.02 -17.53 -4.71
CA LEU A 225 12.39 -16.43 -5.45
C LEU A 225 11.25 -16.97 -6.30
N LEU A 226 10.01 -16.53 -6.00
CA LEU A 226 8.82 -16.80 -6.81
C LEU A 226 8.69 -15.71 -7.88
N VAL A 227 8.71 -16.14 -9.14
CA VAL A 227 8.66 -15.24 -10.31
C VAL A 227 7.44 -15.56 -11.15
N GLY A 228 6.77 -14.56 -11.68
CA GLY A 228 5.67 -14.77 -12.63
C GLY A 228 4.74 -13.57 -12.75
N PRO A 229 3.81 -13.58 -13.72
CA PRO A 229 2.83 -12.53 -13.91
C PRO A 229 1.99 -12.26 -12.65
N PRO A 230 1.37 -11.06 -12.54
CA PRO A 230 0.46 -10.78 -11.44
C PRO A 230 -0.74 -11.74 -11.47
N GLY A 231 -1.28 -12.07 -10.30
CA GLY A 231 -2.44 -12.95 -10.18
C GLY A 231 -2.19 -14.44 -10.32
N THR A 232 -0.95 -14.90 -10.52
CA THR A 232 -0.61 -16.35 -10.63
C THR A 232 -0.57 -17.10 -9.29
N GLY A 233 -0.82 -16.42 -8.16
CA GLY A 233 -0.92 -17.06 -6.85
C GLY A 233 0.39 -17.18 -6.07
N LYS A 234 1.40 -16.35 -6.36
CA LYS A 234 2.70 -16.34 -5.66
C LYS A 234 2.56 -16.26 -4.14
N THR A 235 1.82 -15.27 -3.65
CA THR A 235 1.56 -15.08 -2.22
C THR A 235 0.74 -16.22 -1.61
N LEU A 236 -0.23 -16.78 -2.36
CA LEU A 236 -1.01 -17.95 -1.95
C LEU A 236 -0.13 -19.17 -1.77
N LEU A 237 0.76 -19.41 -2.73
CA LEU A 237 1.67 -20.56 -2.71
C LEU A 237 2.70 -20.46 -1.57
N ALA A 238 3.25 -19.27 -1.31
CA ALA A 238 4.13 -19.04 -0.17
C ALA A 238 3.44 -19.33 1.18
N ARG A 239 2.18 -18.92 1.33
CA ARG A 239 1.37 -19.27 2.50
C ARG A 239 1.06 -20.76 2.58
N ALA A 240 0.83 -21.42 1.44
CA ALA A 240 0.60 -22.86 1.38
C ALA A 240 1.84 -23.66 1.82
N VAL A 241 3.05 -23.21 1.46
CA VAL A 241 4.32 -23.80 1.94
C VAL A 241 4.39 -23.76 3.46
N ALA A 242 4.10 -22.62 4.07
CA ALA A 242 4.14 -22.46 5.53
C ALA A 242 3.06 -23.32 6.22
N GLY A 243 1.84 -23.34 5.66
CA GLY A 243 0.73 -24.15 6.17
C GLY A 243 0.99 -25.66 6.03
N GLU A 244 1.62 -26.08 4.94
CA GLU A 244 2.01 -27.46 4.71
C GLU A 244 3.17 -27.90 5.63
N ALA A 245 4.14 -27.00 5.84
CA ALA A 245 5.26 -27.22 6.76
C ALA A 245 4.86 -27.10 8.25
N GLY A 246 3.76 -26.42 8.56
CA GLY A 246 3.30 -26.17 9.93
C GLY A 246 4.19 -25.22 10.74
N VAL A 247 4.87 -24.28 10.04
CA VAL A 247 5.81 -23.33 10.63
C VAL A 247 5.25 -21.89 10.66
N PRO A 248 5.75 -21.01 11.54
CA PRO A 248 5.42 -19.60 11.56
C PRO A 248 5.73 -18.92 10.22
N PHE A 249 4.83 -18.01 9.80
CA PHE A 249 4.94 -17.28 8.55
C PHE A 249 4.93 -15.77 8.82
N TYR A 250 6.05 -15.13 8.53
CA TYR A 250 6.25 -13.69 8.67
C TYR A 250 6.09 -13.04 7.30
N TRP A 251 5.02 -12.28 7.11
CA TRP A 251 4.71 -11.63 5.85
C TRP A 251 4.96 -10.12 5.93
N ILE A 252 5.62 -9.58 4.90
CA ILE A 252 5.82 -8.16 4.70
C ILE A 252 5.84 -7.84 3.21
N ALA A 253 5.31 -6.68 2.82
CA ALA A 253 5.47 -6.16 1.46
C ALA A 253 6.79 -5.38 1.34
N GLY A 254 7.48 -5.48 0.21
CA GLY A 254 8.71 -4.73 -0.06
C GLY A 254 8.53 -3.22 0.11
N SER A 255 7.37 -2.71 -0.27
CA SER A 255 6.99 -1.30 -0.09
C SER A 255 6.90 -0.86 1.38
N GLU A 256 6.64 -1.79 2.33
CA GLU A 256 6.57 -1.46 3.78
C GLU A 256 7.95 -1.17 4.41
N PHE A 257 9.02 -1.51 3.73
CA PHE A 257 10.38 -1.14 4.15
C PHE A 257 10.76 0.29 3.74
N MET A 258 10.01 0.88 2.80
CA MET A 258 10.29 2.23 2.31
C MET A 258 9.66 3.27 3.23
N GLU A 259 10.50 4.11 3.82
CA GLU A 259 10.08 5.23 4.67
C GLU A 259 10.87 6.49 4.28
N MET A 260 10.40 7.67 4.71
CA MET A 260 11.11 8.93 4.43
C MET A 260 12.34 9.14 5.32
N LEU A 261 12.48 8.36 6.39
CA LEU A 261 13.58 8.47 7.35
C LEU A 261 14.65 7.41 7.07
N VAL A 262 15.85 7.86 6.75
CA VAL A 262 17.00 6.98 6.44
C VAL A 262 17.30 6.05 7.62
N GLY A 263 17.48 4.76 7.32
CA GLY A 263 17.85 3.72 8.28
C GLY A 263 16.68 3.00 8.96
N VAL A 264 15.43 3.47 8.84
CA VAL A 264 14.25 2.81 9.41
C VAL A 264 13.97 1.48 8.69
N GLY A 265 14.08 1.45 7.36
CA GLY A 265 13.92 0.25 6.55
C GLY A 265 14.92 -0.85 6.95
N ALA A 266 16.20 -0.50 7.08
CA ALA A 266 17.22 -1.43 7.52
C ALA A 266 16.99 -1.97 8.96
N SER A 267 16.48 -1.14 9.86
CA SER A 267 16.10 -1.59 11.21
C SER A 267 14.94 -2.57 11.19
N ARG A 268 13.90 -2.32 10.37
CA ARG A 268 12.76 -3.23 10.20
C ARG A 268 13.18 -4.59 9.62
N VAL A 269 14.13 -4.59 8.68
CA VAL A 269 14.70 -5.84 8.15
C VAL A 269 15.34 -6.63 9.28
N ARG A 270 16.19 -6.00 10.08
CA ARG A 270 16.88 -6.65 11.19
C ARG A 270 15.90 -7.23 12.21
N ASP A 271 14.91 -6.45 12.63
CA ASP A 271 13.88 -6.90 13.57
C ASP A 271 13.09 -8.11 13.03
N LEU A 272 12.72 -8.07 11.74
CA LEU A 272 12.00 -9.17 11.08
C LEU A 272 12.82 -10.46 11.08
N PHE A 273 14.11 -10.38 10.71
CA PHE A 273 15.00 -11.53 10.68
C PHE A 273 15.28 -12.08 12.07
N ASP A 274 15.45 -11.21 13.07
CA ASP A 274 15.65 -11.62 14.47
C ASP A 274 14.41 -12.32 15.04
N ASP A 275 13.22 -11.83 14.75
CA ASP A 275 11.97 -12.47 15.20
C ASP A 275 11.75 -13.83 14.51
N ALA A 276 12.09 -13.95 13.24
CA ALA A 276 12.04 -15.22 12.52
C ALA A 276 13.08 -16.22 13.06
N LYS A 277 14.29 -15.78 13.39
CA LYS A 277 15.34 -16.60 14.00
C LYS A 277 14.90 -17.14 15.38
N LYS A 278 14.27 -16.30 16.22
CA LYS A 278 13.74 -16.70 17.54
C LYS A 278 12.65 -17.76 17.45
N SER A 279 11.89 -17.79 16.37
CA SER A 279 10.78 -18.71 16.15
C SER A 279 11.11 -19.85 15.17
N ALA A 280 12.39 -20.10 14.88
CA ALA A 280 12.81 -21.17 13.97
C ALA A 280 12.31 -22.57 14.42
N PRO A 281 11.84 -23.45 13.48
CA PRO A 281 11.80 -23.23 12.05
C PRO A 281 10.70 -22.28 11.61
N SER A 282 11.00 -21.34 10.68
CA SER A 282 10.07 -20.32 10.24
C SER A 282 10.31 -19.90 8.78
N ILE A 283 9.33 -19.24 8.17
CA ILE A 283 9.42 -18.66 6.83
C ILE A 283 9.25 -17.15 6.93
N ILE A 284 10.16 -16.41 6.30
CA ILE A 284 10.02 -14.99 5.99
C ILE A 284 9.53 -14.89 4.56
N PHE A 285 8.44 -14.16 4.33
CA PHE A 285 7.94 -13.89 2.99
C PHE A 285 7.97 -12.40 2.69
N ILE A 286 8.69 -12.03 1.64
CA ILE A 286 8.80 -10.65 1.14
C ILE A 286 8.04 -10.58 -0.18
N ASP A 287 6.88 -9.94 -0.16
CA ASP A 287 6.11 -9.69 -1.38
C ASP A 287 6.62 -8.44 -2.09
N GLU A 288 6.41 -8.35 -3.41
CA GLU A 288 6.85 -7.20 -4.21
C GLU A 288 8.33 -6.84 -3.97
N LEU A 289 9.22 -7.83 -4.04
CA LEU A 289 10.66 -7.63 -3.79
C LEU A 289 11.26 -6.55 -4.70
N ASP A 290 10.73 -6.36 -5.90
CA ASP A 290 11.13 -5.35 -6.88
C ASP A 290 10.97 -3.90 -6.37
N ALA A 291 10.14 -3.67 -5.34
CA ALA A 291 10.03 -2.36 -4.71
C ALA A 291 11.36 -1.90 -4.07
N ILE A 292 12.13 -2.85 -3.52
CA ILE A 292 13.40 -2.59 -2.82
C ILE A 292 14.63 -3.19 -3.52
N GLY A 293 14.43 -4.27 -4.28
CA GLY A 293 15.49 -5.07 -4.90
C GLY A 293 15.96 -4.58 -6.27
N ARG A 294 15.60 -3.39 -6.73
CA ARG A 294 15.95 -2.88 -8.05
C ARG A 294 17.44 -2.59 -8.17
N GLN A 295 18.01 -2.80 -9.38
CA GLN A 295 19.41 -2.50 -9.72
C GLN A 295 19.79 -1.06 -9.39
N ARG A 296 21.03 -0.88 -8.96
CA ARG A 296 21.66 0.41 -8.65
C ARG A 296 21.71 1.25 -9.91
N GLY A 297 21.17 2.46 -9.85
CA GLY A 297 21.19 3.40 -10.95
C GLY A 297 21.75 4.74 -10.53
N ALA A 298 22.37 5.47 -11.44
CA ALA A 298 22.83 6.83 -11.23
C ALA A 298 21.64 7.81 -11.15
N GLY A 299 20.86 7.76 -10.07
CA GLY A 299 19.74 8.65 -9.81
C GLY A 299 20.08 9.73 -8.81
N LEU A 300 19.90 11.00 -9.19
CA LEU A 300 20.04 12.19 -8.34
C LEU A 300 18.77 12.35 -7.46
N GLY A 301 18.71 11.69 -6.29
CA GLY A 301 17.60 11.90 -5.37
C GLY A 301 17.67 11.08 -4.08
N GLY A 302 17.43 11.70 -2.91
CA GLY A 302 17.61 11.14 -1.55
C GLY A 302 16.75 9.91 -1.18
N GLY A 303 15.80 9.47 -2.01
CA GLY A 303 15.06 8.23 -1.80
C GLY A 303 15.78 6.95 -2.27
N HIS A 304 16.91 7.10 -2.95
CA HIS A 304 17.72 5.96 -3.41
C HIS A 304 18.58 5.38 -2.29
N ASP A 305 19.11 6.24 -1.42
CA ASP A 305 20.04 5.83 -0.34
C ASP A 305 19.34 4.90 0.67
N GLU A 306 18.08 5.15 1.02
CA GLU A 306 17.33 4.30 1.94
C GLU A 306 17.04 2.92 1.34
N ARG A 307 16.66 2.89 0.06
CA ARG A 307 16.41 1.64 -0.67
C ARG A 307 17.67 0.77 -0.72
N GLU A 308 18.80 1.36 -1.09
CA GLU A 308 20.09 0.65 -1.14
C GLU A 308 20.52 0.17 0.25
N GLN A 309 20.32 0.98 1.29
CA GLN A 309 20.64 0.59 2.65
C GLN A 309 19.76 -0.58 3.11
N THR A 310 18.48 -0.56 2.79
CA THR A 310 17.53 -1.64 3.10
C THR A 310 17.89 -2.92 2.35
N LEU A 311 18.18 -2.82 1.04
CA LEU A 311 18.65 -3.94 0.23
C LEU A 311 19.93 -4.55 0.79
N ASN A 312 20.93 -3.71 1.09
CA ASN A 312 22.19 -4.17 1.67
C ASN A 312 21.95 -4.89 3.01
N GLN A 313 21.02 -4.39 3.85
CA GLN A 313 20.69 -5.06 5.10
C GLN A 313 20.06 -6.44 4.87
N ILE A 314 19.16 -6.60 3.87
CA ILE A 314 18.62 -7.91 3.51
C ILE A 314 19.76 -8.85 3.09
N LEU A 315 20.69 -8.38 2.26
CA LEU A 315 21.82 -9.19 1.81
C LEU A 315 22.70 -9.61 2.99
N VAL A 316 22.98 -8.70 3.93
CA VAL A 316 23.77 -8.98 5.15
C VAL A 316 23.07 -10.02 6.02
N GLU A 317 21.75 -9.89 6.24
CA GLU A 317 20.99 -10.85 7.04
C GLU A 317 20.94 -12.23 6.40
N MET A 318 20.81 -12.31 5.06
CA MET A 318 20.84 -13.60 4.34
C MET A 318 22.22 -14.24 4.37
N ASP A 319 23.29 -13.46 4.19
CA ASP A 319 24.66 -13.97 4.27
C ASP A 319 25.01 -14.42 5.69
N GLY A 320 24.52 -13.70 6.70
CA GLY A 320 24.73 -13.94 8.12
C GLY A 320 23.94 -15.09 8.73
N PHE A 321 23.15 -15.85 7.96
CA PHE A 321 22.47 -17.04 8.49
C PHE A 321 23.48 -18.11 8.91
N ASP A 322 23.44 -18.48 10.19
CA ASP A 322 24.09 -19.68 10.67
C ASP A 322 23.50 -20.91 9.94
N PRO A 323 24.33 -21.84 9.43
CA PRO A 323 23.87 -23.08 8.80
C PRO A 323 22.90 -23.90 9.65
N ASN A 324 22.86 -23.67 10.96
CA ASN A 324 22.01 -24.37 11.91
C ASN A 324 20.62 -23.73 12.10
N VAL A 325 20.42 -22.50 11.65
CA VAL A 325 19.13 -21.81 11.78
C VAL A 325 18.22 -22.21 10.63
N ASN A 326 17.07 -22.81 10.97
CA ASN A 326 16.09 -23.28 9.99
C ASN A 326 15.11 -22.15 9.62
N VAL A 327 15.61 -21.08 9.01
CA VAL A 327 14.79 -19.99 8.46
C VAL A 327 14.97 -19.97 6.96
N ILE A 328 13.87 -19.93 6.21
CA ILE A 328 13.88 -19.82 4.77
C ILE A 328 13.22 -18.49 4.39
N VAL A 329 13.90 -17.73 3.53
CA VAL A 329 13.36 -16.48 2.97
C VAL A 329 12.71 -16.80 1.63
N VAL A 330 11.43 -16.58 1.50
CA VAL A 330 10.71 -16.65 0.23
C VAL A 330 10.42 -15.25 -0.23
N ALA A 331 10.71 -14.91 -1.46
CA ALA A 331 10.36 -13.61 -2.02
C ALA A 331 9.52 -13.77 -3.28
N ALA A 332 8.67 -12.81 -3.58
CA ALA A 332 7.89 -12.78 -4.80
C ALA A 332 8.14 -11.49 -5.59
N THR A 333 8.21 -11.62 -6.93
CA THR A 333 8.29 -10.49 -7.84
C THR A 333 7.53 -10.78 -9.14
N ASN A 334 7.00 -9.72 -9.74
CA ASN A 334 6.45 -9.75 -11.10
C ASN A 334 7.52 -9.38 -12.14
N ARG A 335 8.65 -8.82 -11.70
CA ARG A 335 9.69 -8.25 -12.57
C ARG A 335 11.09 -8.71 -12.14
N PRO A 336 11.47 -9.93 -12.49
CA PRO A 336 12.80 -10.45 -12.17
C PRO A 336 13.93 -9.72 -12.92
N ASP A 337 13.61 -9.08 -14.05
CA ASP A 337 14.50 -8.34 -14.94
C ASP A 337 15.15 -7.11 -14.26
N ILE A 338 14.43 -6.46 -13.36
CA ILE A 338 14.92 -5.25 -12.68
C ILE A 338 15.65 -5.52 -11.36
N LEU A 339 15.68 -6.78 -10.90
CA LEU A 339 16.32 -7.12 -9.63
C LEU A 339 17.85 -6.99 -9.69
N ASP A 340 18.44 -6.53 -8.59
CA ASP A 340 19.90 -6.49 -8.44
C ASP A 340 20.47 -7.92 -8.52
N PRO A 341 21.44 -8.19 -9.43
CA PRO A 341 22.08 -9.50 -9.55
C PRO A 341 22.68 -10.02 -8.24
N ALA A 342 23.01 -9.14 -7.30
CA ALA A 342 23.51 -9.53 -6.00
C ALA A 342 22.50 -10.36 -5.18
N LEU A 343 21.19 -10.15 -5.37
CA LEU A 343 20.15 -10.96 -4.75
C LEU A 343 20.12 -12.41 -5.25
N LEU A 344 20.53 -12.63 -6.50
CA LEU A 344 20.45 -13.91 -7.20
C LEU A 344 21.72 -14.76 -7.06
N ARG A 345 22.70 -14.29 -6.26
CA ARG A 345 23.94 -15.04 -6.02
C ARG A 345 23.68 -16.26 -5.12
N PRO A 346 24.44 -17.37 -5.31
CA PRO A 346 24.38 -18.53 -4.43
C PRO A 346 24.53 -18.15 -2.95
N GLY A 347 23.68 -18.75 -2.10
CA GLY A 347 23.60 -18.43 -0.67
C GLY A 347 22.60 -17.32 -0.31
N ARG A 348 21.89 -16.75 -1.29
CA ARG A 348 20.82 -15.78 -1.14
C ARG A 348 19.53 -16.33 -1.75
N PHE A 349 18.97 -15.74 -2.81
CA PHE A 349 17.88 -16.36 -3.57
C PHE A 349 18.44 -17.32 -4.61
N ASP A 350 18.88 -18.45 -4.15
CA ASP A 350 19.55 -19.48 -4.95
C ASP A 350 18.60 -20.42 -5.68
N ARG A 351 17.33 -20.48 -5.27
CA ARG A 351 16.26 -21.15 -6.02
C ARG A 351 15.30 -20.15 -6.64
N ARG A 352 14.99 -20.37 -7.91
CA ARG A 352 14.01 -19.60 -8.66
C ARG A 352 12.87 -20.53 -9.10
N VAL A 353 11.66 -20.24 -8.64
CA VAL A 353 10.44 -20.98 -9.00
C VAL A 353 9.58 -20.07 -9.86
N VAL A 354 9.33 -20.50 -11.10
CA VAL A 354 8.52 -19.73 -12.06
C VAL A 354 7.07 -20.17 -11.95
N LEU A 355 6.16 -19.21 -11.85
CA LEU A 355 4.73 -19.40 -11.87
C LEU A 355 4.16 -18.77 -13.14
N ASP A 356 3.93 -19.56 -14.16
CA ASP A 356 3.31 -19.12 -15.39
C ASP A 356 1.79 -19.00 -15.27
N LEU A 357 1.15 -18.46 -16.30
CA LEU A 357 -0.29 -18.52 -16.41
C LEU A 357 -0.75 -19.99 -16.47
N PRO A 358 -1.89 -20.33 -15.83
CA PRO A 358 -2.33 -21.72 -15.74
C PRO A 358 -2.72 -22.26 -17.13
N ASP A 359 -2.31 -23.50 -17.42
CA ASP A 359 -2.74 -24.28 -18.56
C ASP A 359 -4.22 -24.71 -18.43
N LEU A 360 -4.74 -25.46 -19.39
CA LEU A 360 -6.15 -25.88 -19.41
C LEU A 360 -6.53 -26.66 -18.14
N GLU A 361 -5.67 -27.61 -17.71
CA GLU A 361 -5.94 -28.42 -16.52
C GLU A 361 -5.81 -27.59 -15.23
N GLY A 362 -4.85 -26.70 -15.19
CA GLY A 362 -4.70 -25.74 -14.10
C GLY A 362 -5.92 -24.82 -13.96
N ARG A 363 -6.43 -24.28 -15.08
CA ARG A 363 -7.66 -23.46 -15.06
C ARG A 363 -8.87 -24.26 -14.57
N LYS A 364 -9.03 -25.52 -14.99
CA LYS A 364 -10.08 -26.41 -14.45
C LYS A 364 -9.94 -26.60 -12.95
N GLY A 365 -8.73 -26.79 -12.46
CA GLY A 365 -8.45 -26.93 -11.03
C GLY A 365 -8.82 -25.66 -10.26
N ILE A 366 -8.41 -24.49 -10.76
CA ILE A 366 -8.73 -23.19 -10.15
C ILE A 366 -10.23 -22.92 -10.15
N ILE A 367 -10.91 -23.18 -11.28
CA ILE A 367 -12.38 -23.04 -11.37
C ILE A 367 -13.05 -23.93 -10.31
N LYS A 368 -12.66 -25.21 -10.16
CA LYS A 368 -13.21 -26.12 -9.16
C LYS A 368 -13.03 -25.59 -7.73
N ILE A 369 -11.90 -24.97 -7.43
CA ILE A 369 -11.64 -24.37 -6.10
C ILE A 369 -12.61 -23.21 -5.86
N HIS A 370 -12.76 -22.29 -6.81
CA HIS A 370 -13.61 -21.10 -6.66
C HIS A 370 -15.11 -21.36 -6.86
N MET A 371 -15.47 -22.55 -7.37
CA MET A 371 -16.85 -23.04 -7.38
C MET A 371 -17.34 -23.48 -5.98
N LYS A 372 -16.44 -23.88 -5.10
CA LYS A 372 -16.81 -24.33 -3.75
C LYS A 372 -17.59 -23.25 -3.00
N GLY A 373 -18.76 -23.63 -2.48
CA GLY A 373 -19.62 -22.72 -1.72
C GLY A 373 -20.47 -21.76 -2.56
N LYS A 374 -20.47 -21.88 -3.90
CA LYS A 374 -21.35 -21.11 -4.79
C LYS A 374 -22.46 -22.01 -5.35
N PRO A 375 -23.71 -21.54 -5.44
CA PRO A 375 -24.82 -22.28 -6.05
C PRO A 375 -24.70 -22.24 -7.57
N ILE A 376 -24.11 -23.25 -8.17
CA ILE A 376 -23.86 -23.34 -9.61
C ILE A 376 -24.81 -24.33 -10.25
N ALA A 377 -25.34 -24.00 -11.43
CA ALA A 377 -26.25 -24.84 -12.19
C ALA A 377 -25.53 -26.15 -12.65
N PRO A 378 -26.24 -27.30 -12.65
CA PRO A 378 -25.65 -28.58 -13.06
C PRO A 378 -25.17 -28.62 -14.51
N GLU A 379 -25.76 -27.78 -15.38
CA GLU A 379 -25.42 -27.70 -16.80
C GLU A 379 -24.08 -26.99 -17.07
N VAL A 380 -23.46 -26.43 -16.05
CA VAL A 380 -22.18 -25.73 -16.18
C VAL A 380 -21.06 -26.70 -16.51
N ASN A 381 -20.55 -26.60 -17.72
CA ASN A 381 -19.43 -27.40 -18.18
C ASN A 381 -18.08 -26.71 -17.89
N ILE A 382 -17.32 -27.25 -16.94
CA ILE A 382 -16.02 -26.72 -16.52
C ILE A 382 -15.03 -26.70 -17.68
N ASP A 383 -15.04 -27.69 -18.58
CA ASP A 383 -14.14 -27.76 -19.74
C ASP A 383 -14.40 -26.60 -20.70
N LYS A 384 -15.69 -26.29 -20.95
CA LYS A 384 -16.08 -25.16 -21.82
C LYS A 384 -15.58 -23.83 -21.22
N ILE A 385 -15.76 -23.63 -19.91
CA ILE A 385 -15.32 -22.41 -19.22
C ILE A 385 -13.79 -22.32 -19.21
N ALA A 386 -13.09 -23.41 -18.92
CA ALA A 386 -11.62 -23.42 -18.90
C ALA A 386 -11.02 -23.12 -20.28
N ARG A 387 -11.63 -23.58 -21.37
CA ARG A 387 -11.24 -23.19 -22.74
C ARG A 387 -11.54 -21.72 -23.02
N ARG A 388 -12.63 -21.19 -22.45
CA ARG A 388 -13.03 -19.80 -22.60
C ARG A 388 -12.10 -18.83 -21.88
N THR A 389 -11.44 -19.26 -20.82
CA THR A 389 -10.58 -18.44 -19.97
C THR A 389 -9.08 -18.59 -20.29
N VAL A 390 -8.74 -18.88 -21.55
CA VAL A 390 -7.33 -18.89 -21.98
C VAL A 390 -6.69 -17.52 -21.75
N GLY A 391 -5.50 -17.53 -21.15
CA GLY A 391 -4.75 -16.33 -20.76
C GLY A 391 -5.21 -15.67 -19.46
N PHE A 392 -6.19 -16.25 -18.75
CA PHE A 392 -6.58 -15.76 -17.42
C PHE A 392 -5.60 -16.27 -16.37
N SER A 393 -5.24 -15.39 -15.45
CA SER A 393 -4.55 -15.75 -14.21
C SER A 393 -5.52 -16.39 -13.20
N GLY A 394 -4.99 -16.94 -12.12
CA GLY A 394 -5.83 -17.42 -11.02
C GLY A 394 -6.75 -16.35 -10.42
N ALA A 395 -6.24 -15.13 -10.30
CA ALA A 395 -7.02 -14.00 -9.82
C ALA A 395 -8.14 -13.57 -10.79
N ASP A 396 -7.90 -13.64 -12.11
CA ASP A 396 -8.93 -13.35 -13.10
C ASP A 396 -10.06 -14.37 -13.05
N ILE A 397 -9.74 -15.66 -12.85
CA ILE A 397 -10.75 -16.73 -12.69
C ILE A 397 -11.54 -16.53 -11.40
N GLU A 398 -10.88 -16.19 -10.28
CA GLU A 398 -11.55 -15.85 -9.03
C GLU A 398 -12.51 -14.69 -9.21
N ASN A 399 -12.05 -13.62 -9.85
CA ASN A 399 -12.84 -12.43 -10.15
C ASN A 399 -14.03 -12.77 -11.07
N MET A 400 -13.82 -13.56 -12.12
CA MET A 400 -14.88 -14.03 -13.01
C MET A 400 -15.98 -14.79 -12.24
N MET A 401 -15.59 -15.72 -11.37
CA MET A 401 -16.51 -16.48 -10.56
C MET A 401 -17.30 -15.62 -9.55
N ASN A 402 -16.65 -14.57 -9.03
CA ASN A 402 -17.29 -13.60 -8.16
C ASN A 402 -18.26 -12.69 -8.93
N GLU A 403 -17.86 -12.19 -10.09
CA GLU A 403 -18.72 -11.37 -10.96
C GLU A 403 -19.94 -12.13 -11.46
N ALA A 404 -19.81 -13.44 -11.74
CA ALA A 404 -20.94 -14.29 -12.10
C ALA A 404 -21.96 -14.41 -10.94
N ALA A 405 -21.46 -14.55 -9.71
CA ALA A 405 -22.33 -14.57 -8.54
C ALA A 405 -23.06 -13.22 -8.33
N ILE A 406 -22.34 -12.11 -8.52
CA ILE A 406 -22.91 -10.75 -8.43
C ILE A 406 -23.97 -10.54 -9.53
N LEU A 407 -23.70 -10.98 -10.75
CA LEU A 407 -24.63 -10.86 -11.88
C LEU A 407 -25.91 -11.67 -11.62
N ALA A 408 -25.78 -12.93 -11.21
CA ALA A 408 -26.91 -13.78 -10.86
C ALA A 408 -27.76 -13.16 -9.73
N ALA A 409 -27.12 -12.64 -8.68
CA ALA A 409 -27.82 -11.96 -7.59
C ALA A 409 -28.56 -10.70 -8.05
N ARG A 410 -27.95 -9.90 -8.94
CA ARG A 410 -28.54 -8.68 -9.52
C ARG A 410 -29.78 -9.00 -10.37
N LEU A 411 -29.79 -10.18 -11.02
CA LEU A 411 -30.92 -10.69 -11.82
C LEU A 411 -31.93 -11.48 -10.96
N ASN A 412 -31.79 -11.47 -9.62
CA ASN A 412 -32.62 -12.21 -8.67
C ASN A 412 -32.66 -13.74 -8.93
N LYS A 413 -31.62 -14.29 -9.54
CA LYS A 413 -31.43 -15.73 -9.74
C LYS A 413 -30.97 -16.40 -8.44
N LYS A 414 -31.36 -17.65 -8.22
CA LYS A 414 -30.92 -18.45 -7.06
C LYS A 414 -29.66 -19.28 -7.34
N ILE A 415 -29.31 -19.48 -8.60
CA ILE A 415 -28.21 -20.29 -9.09
C ILE A 415 -27.47 -19.51 -10.18
N ILE A 416 -26.18 -19.79 -10.31
CA ILE A 416 -25.32 -19.22 -11.35
C ILE A 416 -25.44 -20.10 -12.57
N GLU A 417 -25.90 -19.55 -13.69
CA GLU A 417 -26.08 -20.23 -14.95
C GLU A 417 -24.85 -20.10 -15.87
N PRO A 418 -24.72 -20.96 -16.91
CA PRO A 418 -23.62 -20.84 -17.89
C PRO A 418 -23.53 -19.44 -18.54
N VAL A 419 -24.66 -18.81 -18.81
CA VAL A 419 -24.72 -17.46 -19.41
C VAL A 419 -24.09 -16.40 -18.50
N ASP A 420 -24.31 -16.52 -17.17
CA ASP A 420 -23.73 -15.59 -16.19
C ASP A 420 -22.21 -15.69 -16.14
N LEU A 421 -21.67 -16.91 -16.29
CA LEU A 421 -20.22 -17.17 -16.35
C LEU A 421 -19.59 -16.65 -17.66
N GLU A 422 -20.26 -16.86 -18.78
CA GLU A 422 -19.81 -16.35 -20.08
C GLU A 422 -19.76 -14.81 -20.11
N GLU A 423 -20.81 -14.17 -19.60
CA GLU A 423 -20.87 -12.71 -19.51
C GLU A 423 -19.81 -12.16 -18.56
N SER A 424 -19.57 -12.83 -17.43
CA SER A 424 -18.56 -12.44 -16.47
C SER A 424 -17.14 -12.64 -17.02
N ALA A 425 -16.88 -13.71 -17.77
CA ALA A 425 -15.61 -13.91 -18.47
C ALA A 425 -15.35 -12.77 -19.48
N THR A 426 -16.40 -12.39 -20.22
CA THR A 426 -16.34 -11.26 -21.16
C THR A 426 -16.08 -9.94 -20.42
N LYS A 427 -16.76 -9.71 -19.30
CA LYS A 427 -16.58 -8.50 -18.46
C LYS A 427 -15.17 -8.39 -17.89
N VAL A 428 -14.59 -9.48 -17.41
CA VAL A 428 -13.22 -9.48 -16.88
C VAL A 428 -12.20 -9.20 -17.98
N LYS A 429 -12.39 -9.74 -19.19
CA LYS A 429 -11.47 -9.58 -20.33
C LYS A 429 -11.57 -8.21 -21.00
N LEU A 430 -12.78 -7.71 -21.24
CA LEU A 430 -13.05 -6.52 -22.07
C LEU A 430 -13.59 -5.33 -21.26
N GLY A 431 -13.94 -5.53 -20.00
CA GLY A 431 -14.57 -4.53 -19.17
C GLY A 431 -16.11 -4.56 -19.21
N PRO A 432 -16.76 -3.69 -18.44
CA PRO A 432 -18.22 -3.62 -18.38
C PRO A 432 -18.82 -3.12 -19.68
N GLU A 433 -20.06 -3.57 -19.96
CA GLU A 433 -20.88 -3.07 -21.04
C GLU A 433 -21.16 -1.56 -20.88
N LYS A 434 -21.04 -0.82 -21.95
CA LYS A 434 -21.35 0.61 -22.02
C LYS A 434 -22.43 0.84 -23.06
N ARG A 435 -23.60 1.33 -22.63
CA ARG A 435 -24.62 1.80 -23.55
C ARG A 435 -24.20 3.18 -24.08
N ARG A 436 -23.72 3.21 -25.32
CA ARG A 436 -23.44 4.46 -26.04
C ARG A 436 -24.62 4.75 -26.96
N LEU A 437 -25.00 6.01 -27.07
CA LEU A 437 -25.92 6.46 -28.11
C LEU A 437 -25.14 6.45 -29.43
N GLN A 438 -25.40 5.45 -30.25
CA GLN A 438 -24.83 5.29 -31.58
C GLN A 438 -25.91 5.59 -32.64
N SER A 439 -25.56 6.27 -33.70
CA SER A 439 -26.42 6.40 -34.84
C SER A 439 -26.59 5.05 -35.56
N ASP A 440 -27.66 4.89 -36.32
CA ASP A 440 -27.88 3.66 -37.12
C ASP A 440 -26.76 3.45 -38.15
N GLU A 441 -26.18 4.51 -38.63
CA GLU A 441 -25.04 4.50 -39.57
C GLU A 441 -23.77 4.00 -38.86
N GLU A 442 -23.46 4.51 -37.67
CA GLU A 442 -22.33 4.03 -36.87
C GLU A 442 -22.50 2.56 -36.49
N ARG A 443 -23.70 2.14 -36.07
CA ARG A 443 -23.99 0.72 -35.77
C ARG A 443 -23.74 -0.17 -36.97
N ARG A 444 -24.16 0.25 -38.15
CA ARG A 444 -23.88 -0.50 -39.41
C ARG A 444 -22.41 -0.55 -39.72
N MET A 445 -21.70 0.53 -39.54
CA MET A 445 -20.26 0.61 -39.77
C MET A 445 -19.48 -0.35 -38.85
N ILE A 446 -19.79 -0.34 -37.56
CA ILE A 446 -19.22 -1.27 -36.57
C ILE A 446 -19.58 -2.72 -36.94
N ALA A 447 -20.83 -2.97 -37.32
CA ALA A 447 -21.27 -4.33 -37.68
C ALA A 447 -20.50 -4.89 -38.90
N TYR A 448 -20.25 -4.08 -39.91
CA TYR A 448 -19.44 -4.50 -41.07
C TYR A 448 -17.96 -4.68 -40.69
N HIS A 449 -17.43 -3.83 -39.80
CA HIS A 449 -16.08 -3.96 -39.26
C HIS A 449 -15.89 -5.30 -38.54
N GLU A 450 -16.74 -5.61 -37.56
CA GLU A 450 -16.68 -6.85 -36.82
C GLU A 450 -16.97 -8.09 -37.70
N ALA A 451 -17.92 -7.97 -38.64
CA ALA A 451 -18.16 -9.02 -39.61
C ALA A 451 -16.94 -9.26 -40.50
N GLY A 452 -16.19 -8.20 -40.86
CA GLY A 452 -14.95 -8.30 -41.61
C GLY A 452 -13.89 -9.17 -40.93
N HIS A 453 -13.67 -8.95 -39.64
CA HIS A 453 -12.79 -9.79 -38.81
C HIS A 453 -13.26 -11.24 -38.80
N ALA A 454 -14.54 -11.45 -38.53
CA ALA A 454 -15.10 -12.79 -38.39
C ALA A 454 -15.06 -13.60 -39.68
N VAL A 455 -15.47 -12.98 -40.80
CA VAL A 455 -15.46 -13.64 -42.13
C VAL A 455 -14.04 -13.92 -42.59
N ALA A 456 -13.11 -12.98 -42.41
CA ALA A 456 -11.70 -13.19 -42.74
C ALA A 456 -11.15 -14.37 -41.91
N THR A 457 -11.42 -14.41 -40.61
CA THR A 457 -10.98 -15.48 -39.69
C THR A 457 -11.50 -16.84 -40.13
N PHE A 458 -12.77 -16.94 -40.54
CA PHE A 458 -13.38 -18.22 -40.93
C PHE A 458 -12.71 -18.86 -42.16
N TYR A 459 -12.24 -18.05 -43.12
CA TYR A 459 -11.55 -18.56 -44.31
C TYR A 459 -10.03 -18.71 -44.17
N LEU A 460 -9.48 -18.47 -42.97
CA LEU A 460 -8.05 -18.63 -42.65
C LEU A 460 -7.84 -19.94 -41.86
N PRO A 461 -7.22 -20.98 -42.50
CA PRO A 461 -7.26 -22.33 -41.97
C PRO A 461 -6.44 -22.57 -40.72
N HIS A 462 -5.48 -21.69 -40.38
CA HIS A 462 -4.63 -21.86 -39.21
C HIS A 462 -5.13 -21.08 -38.00
N LEU A 463 -6.22 -20.31 -38.16
CA LEU A 463 -6.82 -19.59 -37.05
C LEU A 463 -7.82 -20.46 -36.28
N ASP A 464 -8.05 -20.08 -35.04
CA ASP A 464 -9.05 -20.73 -34.19
C ASP A 464 -10.46 -20.24 -34.59
N PRO A 465 -11.53 -21.02 -34.30
CA PRO A 465 -12.89 -20.64 -34.67
C PRO A 465 -13.36 -19.38 -33.92
N VAL A 466 -14.18 -18.57 -34.58
CA VAL A 466 -14.82 -17.42 -33.98
C VAL A 466 -15.79 -17.87 -32.90
N HIS A 467 -15.66 -17.36 -31.70
CA HIS A 467 -16.48 -17.75 -30.57
C HIS A 467 -17.68 -16.82 -30.37
N ARG A 468 -17.49 -15.50 -30.56
CA ARG A 468 -18.54 -14.51 -30.39
C ARG A 468 -18.19 -13.24 -31.15
N ILE A 469 -19.18 -12.62 -31.74
CA ILE A 469 -19.08 -11.34 -32.42
C ILE A 469 -20.11 -10.42 -31.80
N SER A 470 -19.76 -9.18 -31.45
CA SER A 470 -20.71 -8.25 -30.85
C SER A 470 -20.40 -6.80 -31.20
N ILE A 471 -21.44 -6.04 -31.43
CA ILE A 471 -21.41 -4.57 -31.63
C ILE A 471 -21.73 -3.82 -30.33
N VAL A 472 -21.89 -4.52 -29.21
CA VAL A 472 -22.10 -3.91 -27.91
C VAL A 472 -20.78 -3.37 -27.40
N SER A 473 -20.72 -2.06 -27.16
CA SER A 473 -19.50 -1.39 -26.68
C SER A 473 -19.09 -1.89 -25.29
N ARG A 474 -17.80 -2.20 -25.11
CA ARG A 474 -17.22 -2.60 -23.83
C ARG A 474 -15.88 -1.88 -23.60
N GLY A 475 -15.67 -1.38 -22.39
CA GLY A 475 -14.42 -0.69 -22.07
C GLY A 475 -14.14 0.48 -23.02
N LEU A 476 -13.12 0.36 -23.84
CA LEU A 476 -12.75 1.34 -24.89
C LEU A 476 -13.19 0.93 -26.29
N SER A 477 -13.53 -0.36 -26.52
CA SER A 477 -13.95 -0.83 -27.85
C SER A 477 -15.42 -0.54 -28.14
N LEU A 478 -15.71 -0.31 -29.43
CA LEU A 478 -17.07 -0.07 -29.94
C LEU A 478 -17.80 -1.39 -30.23
N GLY A 479 -17.06 -2.41 -30.66
CA GLY A 479 -17.47 -3.79 -30.87
C GLY A 479 -16.32 -4.74 -30.56
N TYR A 480 -16.49 -6.02 -30.75
CA TYR A 480 -15.42 -7.01 -30.65
C TYR A 480 -15.74 -8.30 -31.36
N THR A 481 -14.73 -8.89 -31.97
CA THR A 481 -14.75 -10.26 -32.51
C THR A 481 -13.81 -11.12 -31.69
N MET A 482 -14.35 -12.13 -31.01
CA MET A 482 -13.61 -12.94 -30.07
C MET A 482 -13.21 -14.29 -30.68
N VAL A 483 -11.89 -14.52 -30.73
CA VAL A 483 -11.26 -15.75 -31.27
C VAL A 483 -10.32 -16.31 -30.20
N PRO A 484 -10.84 -16.98 -29.15
CA PRO A 484 -9.98 -17.58 -28.15
C PRO A 484 -9.23 -18.78 -28.73
N PRO A 485 -7.97 -19.03 -28.35
CA PRO A 485 -7.25 -20.22 -28.78
C PRO A 485 -7.99 -21.48 -28.32
N ALA A 486 -8.17 -22.45 -29.21
CA ALA A 486 -8.81 -23.72 -28.87
C ALA A 486 -7.95 -24.59 -27.92
N THR A 487 -6.64 -24.43 -27.99
CA THR A 487 -5.64 -25.11 -27.16
C THR A 487 -4.58 -24.14 -26.69
N ASP A 488 -3.98 -24.40 -25.54
CA ASP A 488 -2.80 -23.64 -25.10
C ASP A 488 -1.63 -23.93 -26.05
N ARG A 489 -1.04 -22.87 -26.64
CA ARG A 489 0.04 -22.96 -27.60
C ARG A 489 1.25 -22.21 -27.09
N TYR A 490 2.41 -22.83 -27.21
CA TYR A 490 3.70 -22.24 -26.81
C TYR A 490 4.52 -21.76 -28.01
N ASN A 491 4.18 -22.22 -29.23
CA ASN A 491 4.88 -21.84 -30.46
C ASN A 491 3.88 -21.39 -31.53
N GLU A 492 4.24 -20.30 -32.22
CA GLU A 492 3.47 -19.76 -33.35
C GLU A 492 4.28 -19.92 -34.65
N THR A 493 3.62 -20.28 -35.74
CA THR A 493 4.25 -20.39 -37.04
C THR A 493 4.15 -19.09 -37.81
N GLN A 494 5.08 -18.84 -38.74
CA GLN A 494 5.04 -17.67 -39.63
C GLN A 494 3.69 -17.54 -40.36
N THR A 495 3.18 -18.67 -40.90
CA THR A 495 1.90 -18.69 -41.60
C THR A 495 0.75 -18.22 -40.72
N ARG A 496 0.71 -18.71 -39.47
CA ARG A 496 -0.33 -18.35 -38.53
C ARG A 496 -0.24 -16.87 -38.12
N LEU A 497 0.96 -16.33 -37.87
CA LEU A 497 1.15 -14.92 -37.55
C LEU A 497 0.68 -14.01 -38.70
N LEU A 498 0.97 -14.38 -39.97
CA LEU A 498 0.46 -13.67 -41.14
C LEU A 498 -1.08 -13.73 -41.25
N GLU A 499 -1.68 -14.87 -40.88
CA GLU A 499 -3.14 -15.02 -40.86
C GLU A 499 -3.77 -14.22 -39.72
N ILE A 500 -3.14 -14.12 -38.55
CA ILE A 500 -3.56 -13.24 -37.43
C ILE A 500 -3.58 -11.79 -37.91
N ILE A 501 -2.50 -11.30 -38.56
CA ILE A 501 -2.43 -9.95 -39.12
C ILE A 501 -3.54 -9.76 -40.16
N THR A 502 -3.78 -10.75 -41.03
CA THR A 502 -4.83 -10.71 -42.05
C THR A 502 -6.22 -10.58 -41.43
N SER A 503 -6.51 -11.35 -40.37
CA SER A 503 -7.77 -11.27 -39.63
C SER A 503 -7.95 -9.88 -38.97
N MET A 504 -6.90 -9.34 -38.36
CA MET A 504 -6.93 -8.01 -37.74
C MET A 504 -7.20 -6.89 -38.74
N LEU A 505 -6.71 -7.02 -39.95
CA LEU A 505 -6.97 -6.05 -41.02
C LEU A 505 -8.33 -6.29 -41.72
N GLY A 506 -9.07 -7.34 -41.36
CA GLY A 506 -10.38 -7.69 -41.93
C GLY A 506 -11.43 -6.62 -41.72
N GLY A 507 -11.48 -6.00 -40.52
CA GLY A 507 -12.41 -4.92 -40.20
C GLY A 507 -12.23 -3.71 -41.13
N ARG A 508 -10.98 -3.23 -41.24
CA ARG A 508 -10.64 -2.14 -42.18
C ARG A 508 -10.95 -2.47 -43.64
N ALA A 509 -10.63 -3.68 -44.08
CA ALA A 509 -10.94 -4.11 -45.45
C ALA A 509 -12.45 -4.14 -45.71
N ALA A 510 -13.27 -4.50 -44.73
CA ALA A 510 -14.73 -4.50 -44.82
C ALA A 510 -15.30 -3.06 -44.94
N GLU A 511 -14.78 -2.12 -44.13
CA GLU A 511 -15.14 -0.70 -44.22
C GLU A 511 -14.87 -0.14 -45.64
N GLU A 512 -13.67 -0.37 -46.14
CA GLU A 512 -13.28 0.08 -47.49
C GLU A 512 -14.16 -0.52 -48.59
N LEU A 513 -14.47 -1.81 -48.52
CA LEU A 513 -15.28 -2.49 -49.53
C LEU A 513 -16.74 -2.08 -49.50
N LYS A 514 -17.33 -1.80 -48.34
CA LYS A 514 -18.76 -1.49 -48.22
C LYS A 514 -19.08 -0.02 -48.30
N PHE A 515 -18.27 0.82 -47.64
CA PHE A 515 -18.57 2.24 -47.48
C PHE A 515 -17.62 3.13 -48.29
N ASN A 516 -16.56 2.57 -48.89
CA ASN A 516 -15.46 3.30 -49.52
C ASN A 516 -14.85 4.37 -48.59
N GLU A 517 -14.87 4.10 -47.31
CA GLU A 517 -14.42 4.96 -46.20
C GLU A 517 -13.49 4.20 -45.26
N GLN A 518 -12.80 4.94 -44.37
CA GLN A 518 -11.89 4.40 -43.39
C GLN A 518 -12.16 5.10 -42.06
N THR A 519 -12.36 4.33 -40.98
CA THR A 519 -12.63 4.90 -39.69
C THR A 519 -11.42 4.80 -38.74
N VAL A 520 -11.43 5.62 -37.69
CA VAL A 520 -10.46 5.52 -36.59
C VAL A 520 -10.67 4.26 -35.73
N GLY A 521 -11.79 3.54 -35.92
CA GLY A 521 -12.11 2.30 -35.20
C GLY A 521 -11.05 1.21 -35.39
N ALA A 522 -10.42 1.17 -36.56
CA ALA A 522 -9.36 0.21 -36.90
C ALA A 522 -7.98 0.54 -36.28
N SER A 523 -7.84 1.61 -35.48
CA SER A 523 -6.53 2.05 -34.99
C SER A 523 -5.84 1.01 -34.12
N SER A 524 -6.56 0.36 -33.20
CA SER A 524 -6.01 -0.68 -32.30
C SER A 524 -5.61 -1.95 -33.06
N ASP A 525 -6.36 -2.31 -34.12
CA ASP A 525 -6.05 -3.47 -34.97
C ASP A 525 -4.80 -3.24 -35.79
N ILE A 526 -4.65 -2.02 -36.35
CA ILE A 526 -3.45 -1.62 -37.10
C ILE A 526 -2.23 -1.58 -36.18
N GLU A 527 -2.36 -1.01 -34.98
CA GLU A 527 -1.28 -0.96 -33.98
C GLU A 527 -0.80 -2.38 -33.67
N ARG A 528 -1.73 -3.27 -33.31
CA ARG A 528 -1.39 -4.66 -32.95
C ARG A 528 -0.85 -5.45 -34.15
N ALA A 529 -1.40 -5.30 -35.31
CA ALA A 529 -0.89 -5.90 -36.57
C ALA A 529 0.56 -5.47 -36.83
N THR A 530 0.84 -4.17 -36.69
CA THR A 530 2.18 -3.60 -36.90
C THR A 530 3.17 -4.12 -35.85
N GLU A 531 2.76 -4.25 -34.58
CA GLU A 531 3.57 -4.82 -33.52
C GLU A 531 3.97 -6.27 -33.83
N ILE A 532 3.01 -7.11 -34.22
CA ILE A 532 3.28 -8.51 -34.62
C ILE A 532 4.21 -8.55 -35.84
N ALA A 533 3.98 -7.73 -36.86
CA ALA A 533 4.85 -7.68 -38.02
C ALA A 533 6.29 -7.26 -37.65
N ARG A 534 6.46 -6.31 -36.74
CA ARG A 534 7.76 -5.89 -36.20
C ARG A 534 8.45 -7.04 -35.43
N GLU A 535 7.72 -7.76 -34.58
CA GLU A 535 8.26 -8.93 -33.88
C GLU A 535 8.70 -10.03 -34.87
N MET A 536 7.93 -10.28 -35.92
CA MET A 536 8.29 -11.24 -36.98
C MET A 536 9.60 -10.85 -37.66
N VAL A 537 9.79 -9.57 -37.98
CA VAL A 537 10.99 -9.09 -38.67
C VAL A 537 12.18 -8.98 -37.75
N CYS A 538 12.01 -8.38 -36.57
CA CYS A 538 13.11 -8.02 -35.69
C CYS A 538 13.52 -9.13 -34.73
N HIS A 539 12.57 -9.89 -34.17
CA HIS A 539 12.84 -10.85 -33.10
C HIS A 539 12.82 -12.29 -33.59
N PHE A 540 11.87 -12.65 -34.45
CA PHE A 540 11.69 -14.04 -34.87
C PHE A 540 12.47 -14.39 -36.15
N GLY A 541 13.06 -13.39 -36.82
CA GLY A 541 13.77 -13.61 -38.08
C GLY A 541 12.90 -14.19 -39.19
N MET A 542 11.59 -13.91 -39.17
CA MET A 542 10.58 -14.43 -40.12
C MET A 542 10.39 -13.51 -41.29
N SER A 543 11.46 -12.93 -41.84
CA SER A 543 11.45 -12.03 -43.00
C SER A 543 12.55 -12.39 -43.99
N LYS A 544 12.61 -11.70 -45.13
CA LYS A 544 13.69 -11.87 -46.10
C LYS A 544 15.04 -11.35 -45.63
N LEU A 545 15.09 -10.63 -44.51
CA LEU A 545 16.35 -10.18 -43.91
C LEU A 545 17.14 -11.34 -43.25
N GLY A 546 16.52 -12.52 -43.12
CA GLY A 546 17.13 -13.73 -42.55
C GLY A 546 16.95 -13.87 -41.02
N PRO A 547 17.50 -14.92 -40.42
CA PRO A 547 17.35 -15.22 -39.00
C PRO A 547 18.35 -14.37 -38.17
N ILE A 548 18.16 -13.07 -38.19
CA ILE A 548 19.00 -12.10 -37.47
C ILE A 548 18.11 -11.37 -36.47
N MET A 549 18.56 -11.29 -35.22
CA MET A 549 17.89 -10.48 -34.20
C MET A 549 18.30 -9.01 -34.37
N LEU A 550 17.34 -8.17 -34.69
CA LEU A 550 17.51 -6.73 -34.94
C LEU A 550 16.83 -5.93 -33.83
N GLY A 551 17.60 -5.10 -33.13
CA GLY A 551 17.13 -4.42 -31.93
C GLY A 551 17.26 -5.31 -30.68
N ARG A 552 17.75 -4.75 -29.58
CA ARG A 552 17.63 -5.36 -28.26
C ARG A 552 16.50 -4.65 -27.53
N LYS A 553 15.50 -5.39 -27.04
CA LYS A 553 14.66 -4.92 -25.93
C LYS A 553 15.54 -4.87 -24.69
N GLU A 554 16.41 -3.88 -24.57
CA GLU A 554 16.90 -3.52 -23.23
C GLU A 554 15.78 -2.72 -22.59
N GLU A 555 14.99 -3.36 -21.76
CA GLU A 555 14.04 -2.71 -20.86
C GLU A 555 14.82 -1.91 -19.78
N LEU A 556 15.61 -0.92 -20.23
CA LEU A 556 16.14 0.11 -19.36
C LEU A 556 14.98 1.07 -19.04
N ILE A 557 14.12 0.64 -18.12
CA ILE A 557 13.11 1.52 -17.50
C ILE A 557 13.86 2.47 -16.55
N PHE A 558 14.54 3.44 -17.15
CA PHE A 558 15.11 4.56 -16.44
C PHE A 558 14.27 5.82 -16.75
N LEU A 559 13.71 6.42 -15.69
CA LEU A 559 13.10 7.76 -15.69
C LEU A 559 11.73 7.95 -16.34
N GLY A 560 10.84 6.95 -16.42
CA GLY A 560 9.46 7.20 -16.84
C GLY A 560 9.31 7.81 -18.25
N ARG A 561 10.34 7.71 -19.06
CA ARG A 561 10.33 7.95 -20.51
C ARG A 561 10.74 6.65 -21.18
N ASP A 562 9.90 6.19 -22.10
CA ASP A 562 10.30 5.21 -23.10
C ASP A 562 11.49 5.78 -23.87
N PHE A 563 12.71 5.44 -23.40
CA PHE A 563 13.87 5.64 -24.26
C PHE A 563 13.75 4.57 -25.35
N SER A 564 13.61 5.05 -26.60
CA SER A 564 13.62 4.30 -27.82
C SER A 564 14.55 3.09 -27.75
N GLU A 565 14.09 1.93 -28.31
CA GLU A 565 14.92 0.77 -28.62
C GLU A 565 16.32 1.25 -29.00
N GLN A 566 17.36 0.81 -28.29
CA GLN A 566 18.72 1.10 -28.74
C GLN A 566 18.90 0.40 -30.08
N LYS A 567 18.88 1.19 -31.16
CA LYS A 567 19.13 0.69 -32.50
C LYS A 567 20.55 0.12 -32.52
N ASN A 568 20.65 -1.21 -32.57
CA ASN A 568 21.93 -1.90 -32.78
C ASN A 568 22.21 -2.14 -34.28
N TYR A 569 21.56 -1.38 -35.14
CA TYR A 569 21.61 -1.51 -36.59
C TYR A 569 21.70 -0.14 -37.27
N SER A 570 22.26 -0.12 -38.51
CA SER A 570 22.42 1.10 -39.30
C SER A 570 21.09 1.65 -39.83
N GLU A 571 21.06 2.93 -40.17
CA GLU A 571 19.87 3.55 -40.80
C GLU A 571 19.46 2.85 -42.09
N MET A 572 20.42 2.29 -42.86
CA MET A 572 20.11 1.48 -44.04
C MET A 572 19.38 0.18 -43.69
N MET A 573 19.71 -0.42 -42.54
CA MET A 573 19.00 -1.61 -42.03
C MET A 573 17.63 -1.22 -41.50
N ALA A 574 17.48 -0.08 -40.82
CA ALA A 574 16.19 0.46 -40.39
C ALA A 574 15.22 0.60 -41.58
N ALA A 575 15.66 1.21 -42.68
CA ALA A 575 14.86 1.34 -43.88
C ALA A 575 14.43 -0.03 -44.48
N LYS A 576 15.28 -1.08 -44.36
CA LYS A 576 14.90 -2.43 -44.80
C LYS A 576 13.89 -3.07 -43.86
N ILE A 577 14.00 -2.84 -42.55
CA ILE A 577 13.04 -3.31 -41.56
C ILE A 577 11.68 -2.69 -41.86
N ASP A 578 11.61 -1.37 -42.04
CA ASP A 578 10.38 -0.66 -42.33
C ASP A 578 9.74 -1.17 -43.63
N ALA A 579 10.53 -1.39 -44.69
CA ALA A 579 10.04 -1.94 -45.96
C ALA A 579 9.49 -3.39 -45.82
N GLU A 580 10.10 -4.26 -45.01
CA GLU A 580 9.57 -5.60 -44.77
C GLU A 580 8.30 -5.58 -43.91
N ILE A 581 8.21 -4.69 -42.89
CA ILE A 581 6.98 -4.48 -42.10
C ILE A 581 5.86 -4.01 -43.00
N GLU A 582 6.08 -2.94 -43.78
CA GLU A 582 5.11 -2.40 -44.75
C GLU A 582 4.60 -3.50 -45.68
N LYS A 583 5.50 -4.29 -46.24
CA LYS A 583 5.16 -5.38 -47.14
C LYS A 583 4.30 -6.47 -46.47
N ILE A 584 4.57 -6.85 -45.20
CA ILE A 584 3.77 -7.80 -44.43
C ILE A 584 2.35 -7.24 -44.23
N ILE A 585 2.23 -5.97 -43.82
CA ILE A 585 0.95 -5.32 -43.56
C ILE A 585 0.13 -5.19 -44.85
N LEU A 586 0.72 -4.63 -45.94
CA LEU A 586 0.03 -4.47 -47.21
C LEU A 586 -0.36 -5.80 -47.83
N GLY A 587 0.54 -6.81 -47.79
CA GLY A 587 0.24 -8.15 -48.28
C GLY A 587 -0.89 -8.83 -47.52
N SER A 588 -0.96 -8.66 -46.18
CA SER A 588 -2.04 -9.18 -45.35
C SER A 588 -3.36 -8.44 -45.59
N LEU A 589 -3.33 -7.12 -45.79
CA LEU A 589 -4.51 -6.33 -46.14
C LEU A 589 -5.09 -6.75 -47.48
N GLU A 590 -4.25 -6.95 -48.52
CA GLU A 590 -4.70 -7.44 -49.84
C GLU A 590 -5.31 -8.85 -49.75
N LYS A 591 -4.74 -9.72 -48.90
CA LYS A 591 -5.32 -11.04 -48.62
C LYS A 591 -6.70 -10.93 -47.97
N ALA A 592 -6.85 -10.05 -46.97
CA ALA A 592 -8.15 -9.76 -46.35
C ALA A 592 -9.18 -9.22 -47.34
N ARG A 593 -8.81 -8.23 -48.17
CA ARG A 593 -9.66 -7.69 -49.23
C ARG A 593 -10.11 -8.75 -50.23
N LYS A 594 -9.20 -9.65 -50.63
CA LYS A 594 -9.49 -10.75 -51.53
C LYS A 594 -10.54 -11.69 -50.94
N ILE A 595 -10.36 -12.14 -49.69
CA ILE A 595 -11.30 -13.02 -49.00
C ILE A 595 -12.70 -12.36 -48.94
N LEU A 596 -12.78 -11.11 -48.54
CA LEU A 596 -14.06 -10.41 -48.40
C LEU A 596 -14.73 -10.11 -49.77
N LYS A 597 -13.95 -9.88 -50.82
CA LYS A 597 -14.47 -9.73 -52.20
C LYS A 597 -15.00 -11.04 -52.79
N GLU A 598 -14.44 -12.16 -52.42
CA GLU A 598 -14.90 -13.50 -52.83
C GLU A 598 -16.20 -13.90 -52.09
N HIS A 599 -16.48 -13.31 -50.92
CA HIS A 599 -17.63 -13.67 -50.09
C HIS A 599 -18.46 -12.46 -49.62
N PRO A 600 -18.91 -11.56 -50.52
CA PRO A 600 -19.61 -10.34 -50.13
C PRO A 600 -20.98 -10.62 -49.51
N ASP A 601 -21.65 -11.70 -49.94
CA ASP A 601 -22.96 -12.10 -49.42
C ASP A 601 -22.85 -12.55 -47.95
N LYS A 602 -21.76 -13.25 -47.59
CA LYS A 602 -21.50 -13.66 -46.20
C LYS A 602 -21.19 -12.47 -45.30
N LEU A 603 -20.38 -11.53 -45.81
CA LEU A 603 -20.08 -10.29 -45.10
C LEU A 603 -21.38 -9.50 -44.80
N ALA A 604 -22.24 -9.33 -45.79
CA ALA A 604 -23.51 -8.64 -45.62
C ALA A 604 -24.45 -9.39 -44.66
N LEU A 605 -24.58 -10.71 -44.81
CA LEU A 605 -25.41 -11.56 -43.96
C LEU A 605 -25.04 -11.44 -42.46
N ILE A 606 -23.75 -11.55 -42.16
CA ILE A 606 -23.26 -11.44 -40.77
C ILE A 606 -23.45 -10.03 -40.23
N ALA A 607 -23.10 -8.98 -41.02
CA ALA A 607 -23.26 -7.61 -40.59
C ALA A 607 -24.73 -7.25 -40.32
N GLU A 608 -25.66 -7.65 -41.18
CA GLU A 608 -27.10 -7.38 -41.01
C GLU A 608 -27.67 -8.16 -39.79
N THR A 609 -27.20 -9.39 -39.57
CA THR A 609 -27.57 -10.15 -38.40
C THR A 609 -27.07 -9.48 -37.13
N LEU A 610 -25.84 -8.92 -37.11
CA LEU A 610 -25.29 -8.16 -35.99
C LEU A 610 -26.09 -6.86 -35.73
N VAL A 611 -26.48 -6.13 -36.76
CA VAL A 611 -27.34 -4.94 -36.56
C VAL A 611 -28.66 -5.30 -35.89
N LYS A 612 -29.22 -6.48 -36.21
CA LYS A 612 -30.51 -6.95 -35.65
C LYS A 612 -30.37 -7.53 -34.25
N ASN A 613 -29.41 -8.40 -34.03
CA ASN A 613 -29.26 -9.22 -32.80
C ASN A 613 -28.23 -8.65 -31.81
N GLU A 614 -27.44 -7.65 -32.23
CA GLU A 614 -26.31 -7.03 -31.47
C GLU A 614 -25.15 -7.99 -31.17
N THR A 615 -25.42 -9.30 -31.05
CA THR A 615 -24.42 -10.34 -30.74
C THR A 615 -24.75 -11.61 -31.50
N ILE A 616 -23.73 -12.30 -32.01
CA ILE A 616 -23.81 -13.62 -32.66
C ILE A 616 -22.84 -14.56 -31.92
N GLU A 617 -23.35 -15.70 -31.44
CA GLU A 617 -22.52 -16.75 -30.83
C GLU A 617 -21.86 -17.62 -31.91
N GLY A 618 -20.73 -18.28 -31.55
CA GLY A 618 -19.92 -19.03 -32.51
C GLY A 618 -20.69 -20.14 -33.24
N GLU A 619 -21.56 -20.87 -32.58
CA GLU A 619 -22.40 -21.90 -33.19
C GLU A 619 -23.37 -21.33 -34.24
N GLU A 620 -24.00 -20.18 -33.93
CA GLU A 620 -24.86 -19.43 -34.86
C GLU A 620 -24.06 -18.89 -36.05
N PHE A 621 -22.89 -18.31 -35.75
CA PHE A 621 -21.98 -17.80 -36.82
C PHE A 621 -21.56 -18.92 -37.78
N GLU A 622 -21.12 -20.07 -37.28
CA GLU A 622 -20.77 -21.21 -38.17
C GLU A 622 -21.97 -21.69 -39.00
N ALA A 623 -23.17 -21.74 -38.40
CA ALA A 623 -24.37 -22.10 -39.13
C ALA A 623 -24.70 -21.12 -40.30
N LEU A 624 -24.50 -19.80 -40.08
CA LEU A 624 -24.69 -18.77 -41.08
C LEU A 624 -23.62 -18.83 -42.19
N MET A 625 -22.37 -19.18 -41.81
CA MET A 625 -21.28 -19.30 -42.81
C MET A 625 -21.41 -20.56 -43.70
N LYS A 626 -22.01 -21.64 -43.17
CA LYS A 626 -22.23 -22.88 -43.94
C LYS A 626 -23.47 -22.88 -44.82
N LYS A 627 -24.44 -22.00 -44.58
CA LYS A 627 -25.58 -21.75 -45.47
C LYS A 627 -25.16 -21.06 -46.78
#